data_8c67c6d7a8e62ceee1ca9d4da6214cf9
#
_entry.id   8c67c6d7a8e62ceee1ca9d4da6214cf9
#
_cell.length_a   1.000
_cell.length_b   1.000
_cell.length_c   1.000
_cell.angle_alpha   90.00
_cell.angle_beta   90.00
_cell.angle_gamma   90.00
#
_symmetry.space_group_name_H-M   'P 1'
#
loop_
_entity.id
_entity.type
_entity.pdbx_description
1 polymer ?
#
loop_
_entity_poly.entity_id
_entity_poly.type
_entity_poly.pdbx_seq_one_letter_code
_entity_poly.pdbx_strand_id
1 'polypeptide(L)'
;PFDGGVYLSSCDKGMPGNLIGLARVDIPAVVVPGGTMNAGPEMLTLEQLGMYSAKFERGEIDEEKLDWAKCNACPSCGACSFIGTASTMQIMAEALGLALPGSALMPATSPDLLAYAREAGRQAVKLAQMEHMRPSDLVTKESFENAILVHAAISGSTNCLLHIPAIAHELGIEITGDTFDRLHRNARYLLDVRPAGRWPAECFYYAGGVPAIMEEIKDHLHLNVMTVTGKTLGENLAELRENGFYEKCSGWLAKFNERYGTSITKEDIIRPYDKAIGTDGSIAVLRGNLAPEGAVIKHTACPKEMFHAVLRARPFDSEEECLDAVLKHKVQKGDAVFIRYEGPKGSGMPEMFYTSEAISSDKELGKSIALITDGRFSGASTGPVIGHCSPEAVDGGPIALVEEGDLIEIDVKERKLNIIGIAGERKSMEEIDAILKERRQN
;
A
#
# COMPACT_ATOMS: atom_id res chain seq x y z
N PRO A 1 -3.38 34.31 10.40
CA PRO A 1 -3.08 33.24 11.33
C PRO A 1 -4.36 32.49 11.64
N PHE A 2 -4.22 31.18 11.84
CA PHE A 2 -5.31 30.28 12.22
C PHE A 2 -4.94 29.58 13.51
N ASP A 3 -5.91 29.35 14.39
CA ASP A 3 -5.70 28.70 15.69
C ASP A 3 -5.95 27.18 15.63
N GLY A 4 -6.55 26.72 14.55
CA GLY A 4 -6.82 25.31 14.29
C GLY A 4 -7.24 25.05 12.84
N GLY A 5 -7.26 23.79 12.42
CA GLY A 5 -7.57 23.40 11.05
C GLY A 5 -8.33 22.09 10.91
N VAL A 6 -9.02 21.95 9.78
CA VAL A 6 -9.59 20.70 9.31
C VAL A 6 -8.98 20.40 7.94
N TYR A 7 -8.36 19.22 7.80
CA TYR A 7 -7.72 18.80 6.57
C TYR A 7 -8.59 17.72 5.90
N LEU A 8 -9.20 18.06 4.78
CA LEU A 8 -10.06 17.16 4.01
C LEU A 8 -9.28 16.57 2.84
N SER A 9 -9.17 15.25 2.78
CA SER A 9 -8.51 14.57 1.66
C SER A 9 -8.99 13.11 1.53
N SER A 10 -8.81 12.52 0.34
CA SER A 10 -9.23 11.14 0.10
C SER A 10 -8.29 10.35 -0.82
N CYS A 11 -7.53 11.00 -1.70
CA CYS A 11 -6.76 10.30 -2.73
C CYS A 11 -5.29 10.12 -2.38
N ASP A 12 -4.59 9.30 -3.18
CA ASP A 12 -3.25 8.76 -2.88
C ASP A 12 -2.14 9.82 -2.75
N LYS A 13 -2.23 10.94 -3.48
CA LYS A 13 -1.28 12.06 -3.35
C LYS A 13 -1.81 13.14 -2.39
N GLY A 14 -3.13 13.34 -2.38
CA GLY A 14 -3.78 14.33 -1.52
C GLY A 14 -3.63 14.02 -0.03
N MET A 15 -3.82 12.75 0.37
CA MET A 15 -3.67 12.35 1.79
C MET A 15 -2.26 12.61 2.33
N PRO A 16 -1.18 12.03 1.77
CA PRO A 16 0.15 12.31 2.30
C PRO A 16 0.55 13.78 2.19
N GLY A 17 0.16 14.47 1.11
CA GLY A 17 0.42 15.90 0.96
C GLY A 17 -0.24 16.74 2.07
N ASN A 18 -1.48 16.44 2.43
CA ASN A 18 -2.17 17.09 3.54
C ASN A 18 -1.55 16.75 4.90
N LEU A 19 -1.12 15.50 5.12
CA LEU A 19 -0.45 15.09 6.37
C LEU A 19 0.92 15.76 6.53
N ILE A 20 1.70 15.89 5.45
CA ILE A 20 2.96 16.66 5.43
C ILE A 20 2.67 18.13 5.73
N GLY A 21 1.66 18.72 5.06
CA GLY A 21 1.26 20.09 5.27
C GLY A 21 0.77 20.36 6.70
N LEU A 22 -0.01 19.43 7.27
CA LEU A 22 -0.47 19.48 8.65
C LEU A 22 0.71 19.45 9.65
N ALA A 23 1.65 18.52 9.45
CA ALA A 23 2.86 18.44 10.27
C ALA A 23 3.74 19.68 10.19
N ARG A 24 3.88 20.27 9.00
CA ARG A 24 4.68 21.48 8.76
C ARG A 24 4.05 22.74 9.33
N VAL A 25 2.73 22.90 9.23
CA VAL A 25 1.99 24.04 9.77
C VAL A 25 1.91 23.97 11.29
N ASP A 26 1.82 22.79 11.84
CA ASP A 26 1.87 22.47 13.28
C ASP A 26 0.92 23.30 14.15
N ILE A 27 -0.34 23.36 13.76
CA ILE A 27 -1.45 23.90 14.57
C ILE A 27 -2.42 22.77 14.92
N PRO A 28 -3.21 22.88 16.01
CA PRO A 28 -4.24 21.91 16.34
C PRO A 28 -5.15 21.63 15.15
N ALA A 29 -5.27 20.36 14.74
CA ALA A 29 -5.97 20.01 13.52
C ALA A 29 -6.58 18.61 13.56
N VAL A 30 -7.62 18.40 12.75
CA VAL A 30 -8.26 17.10 12.56
C VAL A 30 -8.30 16.77 11.07
N VAL A 31 -7.88 15.58 10.70
CA VAL A 31 -8.00 15.06 9.33
C VAL A 31 -9.39 14.46 9.14
N VAL A 32 -10.00 14.76 8.01
CA VAL A 32 -11.26 14.16 7.56
C VAL A 32 -10.96 13.31 6.32
N PRO A 33 -10.88 11.98 6.47
CA PRO A 33 -10.79 11.10 5.31
C PRO A 33 -12.05 11.21 4.45
N GLY A 34 -11.87 11.34 3.13
CA GLY A 34 -13.00 11.53 2.20
C GLY A 34 -13.74 10.24 1.84
N GLY A 35 -13.32 9.11 2.43
CA GLY A 35 -13.99 7.83 2.29
C GLY A 35 -13.64 7.04 1.03
N THR A 36 -14.22 5.86 0.90
CA THR A 36 -14.03 4.96 -0.23
C THR A 36 -15.24 4.96 -1.17
N MET A 37 -15.00 4.63 -2.42
CA MET A 37 -16.02 4.36 -3.42
C MET A 37 -16.78 3.07 -3.07
N ASN A 38 -18.07 3.00 -3.38
CA ASN A 38 -18.83 1.75 -3.31
C ASN A 38 -18.35 0.79 -4.41
N ALA A 39 -18.57 -0.50 -4.22
CA ALA A 39 -18.41 -1.49 -5.28
C ALA A 39 -19.53 -1.37 -6.31
N GLY A 40 -19.21 -1.68 -7.56
CA GLY A 40 -20.19 -1.79 -8.64
C GLY A 40 -21.03 -3.07 -8.56
N PRO A 41 -21.93 -3.28 -9.55
CA PRO A 41 -22.65 -4.54 -9.69
C PRO A 41 -21.68 -5.74 -9.67
N GLU A 42 -22.12 -6.88 -9.14
CA GLU A 42 -21.28 -8.07 -8.96
C GLU A 42 -20.05 -7.82 -8.08
N MET A 43 -20.10 -6.81 -7.21
CA MET A 43 -18.96 -6.33 -6.39
C MET A 43 -17.75 -5.92 -7.24
N LEU A 44 -17.98 -5.39 -8.44
CA LEU A 44 -16.91 -4.94 -9.35
C LEU A 44 -16.16 -3.77 -8.74
N THR A 45 -14.83 -3.79 -8.85
CA THR A 45 -13.92 -2.75 -8.38
C THR A 45 -12.93 -2.37 -9.48
N LEU A 46 -12.36 -1.16 -9.42
CA LEU A 46 -11.59 -0.57 -10.51
C LEU A 46 -10.37 -1.40 -10.91
N GLU A 47 -9.66 -1.99 -9.96
CA GLU A 47 -8.46 -2.80 -10.22
C GLU A 47 -8.75 -4.07 -11.05
N GLN A 48 -10.01 -4.47 -11.15
CA GLN A 48 -10.40 -5.63 -11.94
C GLN A 48 -10.50 -5.32 -13.45
N LEU A 49 -10.48 -4.05 -13.86
CA LEU A 49 -10.62 -3.67 -15.28
C LEU A 49 -9.52 -4.26 -16.16
N GLY A 50 -8.28 -4.33 -15.66
CA GLY A 50 -7.19 -4.98 -16.39
C GLY A 50 -7.49 -6.43 -16.72
N MET A 51 -8.05 -7.18 -15.75
CA MET A 51 -8.49 -8.56 -15.99
C MET A 51 -9.60 -8.65 -17.06
N TYR A 52 -10.55 -7.71 -17.06
CA TYR A 52 -11.59 -7.68 -18.10
C TYR A 52 -11.02 -7.35 -19.48
N SER A 53 -10.10 -6.37 -19.56
CA SER A 53 -9.39 -6.05 -20.80
C SER A 53 -8.63 -7.25 -21.35
N ALA A 54 -7.87 -7.94 -20.51
CA ALA A 54 -7.12 -9.13 -20.90
C ALA A 54 -8.05 -10.31 -21.34
N LYS A 55 -9.21 -10.48 -20.69
CA LYS A 55 -10.20 -11.47 -21.13
C LYS A 55 -10.78 -11.14 -22.50
N PHE A 56 -11.03 -9.86 -22.77
CA PHE A 56 -11.50 -9.40 -24.06
C PHE A 56 -10.47 -9.67 -25.18
N GLU A 57 -9.22 -9.31 -24.96
CA GLU A 57 -8.12 -9.56 -25.90
C GLU A 57 -7.93 -11.04 -26.23
N ARG A 58 -8.20 -11.93 -25.27
CA ARG A 58 -8.16 -13.39 -25.48
C ARG A 58 -9.46 -13.96 -26.06
N GLY A 59 -10.48 -13.13 -26.30
CA GLY A 59 -11.79 -13.57 -26.82
C GLY A 59 -12.63 -14.37 -25.80
N GLU A 60 -12.32 -14.25 -24.49
CA GLU A 60 -13.08 -14.90 -23.41
C GLU A 60 -14.38 -14.16 -23.06
N ILE A 61 -14.44 -12.87 -23.38
CA ILE A 61 -15.64 -12.02 -23.25
C ILE A 61 -15.80 -11.16 -24.51
N ASP A 62 -17.01 -10.67 -24.74
CA ASP A 62 -17.31 -9.74 -25.82
C ASP A 62 -17.11 -8.26 -25.41
N GLU A 63 -17.23 -7.37 -26.38
CA GLU A 63 -17.11 -5.92 -26.20
C GLU A 63 -18.20 -5.38 -25.26
N GLU A 64 -19.41 -5.92 -25.30
CA GLU A 64 -20.52 -5.51 -24.44
C GLU A 64 -20.17 -5.74 -22.95
N LYS A 65 -19.59 -6.90 -22.61
CA LYS A 65 -19.17 -7.19 -21.22
C LYS A 65 -18.00 -6.35 -20.79
N LEU A 66 -17.05 -6.03 -21.69
CA LEU A 66 -15.95 -5.11 -21.38
C LEU A 66 -16.46 -3.70 -21.12
N ASP A 67 -17.34 -3.18 -21.96
CA ASP A 67 -17.92 -1.85 -21.79
C ASP A 67 -18.82 -1.77 -20.55
N TRP A 68 -19.55 -2.83 -20.25
CA TRP A 68 -20.27 -2.95 -18.99
C TRP A 68 -19.30 -2.80 -17.79
N ALA A 69 -18.14 -3.48 -17.80
CA ALA A 69 -17.16 -3.37 -16.73
C ALA A 69 -16.59 -1.94 -16.60
N LYS A 70 -16.22 -1.31 -17.74
CA LYS A 70 -15.74 0.09 -17.76
C LYS A 70 -16.76 1.07 -17.18
N CYS A 71 -18.03 0.91 -17.52
CA CYS A 71 -19.11 1.79 -17.05
C CYS A 71 -19.46 1.60 -15.56
N ASN A 72 -19.16 0.45 -14.97
CA ASN A 72 -19.61 0.09 -13.62
C ASN A 72 -18.50 -0.02 -12.57
N ALA A 73 -17.23 0.04 -12.96
CA ALA A 73 -16.11 -0.10 -12.03
C ALA A 73 -15.92 1.08 -11.07
N CYS A 74 -16.45 2.27 -11.42
CA CYS A 74 -16.41 3.50 -10.62
C CYS A 74 -17.82 4.06 -10.40
N PRO A 75 -18.67 3.42 -9.59
CA PRO A 75 -20.10 3.76 -9.52
C PRO A 75 -20.41 4.98 -8.63
N SER A 76 -19.44 5.49 -7.85
CA SER A 76 -19.68 6.57 -6.90
C SER A 76 -18.45 7.44 -6.68
N CYS A 77 -18.59 8.53 -5.93
CA CYS A 77 -17.46 9.30 -5.39
C CYS A 77 -16.72 8.49 -4.32
N GLY A 78 -15.52 8.96 -3.96
CA GLY A 78 -14.63 8.35 -2.97
C GLY A 78 -13.30 7.90 -3.57
N ALA A 79 -12.38 7.44 -2.71
CA ALA A 79 -11.16 6.76 -3.14
C ALA A 79 -11.48 5.40 -3.75
N CYS A 80 -10.54 4.81 -4.49
CA CYS A 80 -10.72 3.51 -5.12
C CYS A 80 -11.24 2.45 -4.14
N SER A 81 -12.13 1.58 -4.64
CA SER A 81 -12.85 0.57 -3.85
C SER A 81 -12.02 -0.67 -3.45
N PHE A 82 -10.69 -0.50 -3.34
CA PHE A 82 -9.72 -1.52 -2.91
C PHE A 82 -8.64 -0.89 -2.01
N ILE A 83 -7.81 -1.71 -1.35
CA ILE A 83 -6.72 -1.22 -0.49
C ILE A 83 -5.49 -0.86 -1.35
N GLY A 84 -5.61 0.21 -2.12
CA GLY A 84 -4.50 0.90 -2.76
C GLY A 84 -3.89 1.97 -1.86
N THR A 85 -3.09 2.87 -2.43
CA THR A 85 -2.41 3.93 -1.67
C THR A 85 -3.40 4.91 -1.05
N ALA A 86 -4.45 5.31 -1.77
CA ALA A 86 -5.48 6.22 -1.28
C ALA A 86 -6.15 5.68 -0.01
N SER A 87 -6.64 4.44 -0.07
CA SER A 87 -7.28 3.76 1.07
C SER A 87 -6.30 3.55 2.22
N THR A 88 -5.07 3.10 1.92
CA THR A 88 -4.04 2.90 2.95
C THR A 88 -3.72 4.22 3.66
N MET A 89 -3.55 5.33 2.95
CA MET A 89 -3.21 6.60 3.60
C MET A 89 -4.37 7.20 4.41
N GLN A 90 -5.63 6.94 4.07
CA GLN A 90 -6.78 7.26 4.94
C GLN A 90 -6.71 6.46 6.24
N ILE A 91 -6.40 5.15 6.15
CA ILE A 91 -6.19 4.29 7.32
C ILE A 91 -5.01 4.78 8.17
N MET A 92 -3.90 5.18 7.54
CA MET A 92 -2.73 5.70 8.25
C MET A 92 -3.04 7.00 8.99
N ALA A 93 -3.84 7.91 8.42
CA ALA A 93 -4.24 9.13 9.12
C ALA A 93 -5.01 8.84 10.42
N GLU A 94 -5.90 7.84 10.40
CA GLU A 94 -6.62 7.39 11.59
C GLU A 94 -5.68 6.65 12.57
N ALA A 95 -4.82 5.77 12.04
CA ALA A 95 -3.90 4.99 12.85
C ALA A 95 -2.84 5.85 13.57
N LEU A 96 -2.45 6.98 12.98
CA LEU A 96 -1.60 7.99 13.61
C LEU A 96 -2.34 8.82 14.68
N GLY A 97 -3.64 8.63 14.86
CA GLY A 97 -4.45 9.41 15.77
C GLY A 97 -4.81 10.82 15.28
N LEU A 98 -4.66 11.11 13.99
CA LEU A 98 -4.93 12.43 13.39
C LEU A 98 -6.35 12.57 12.81
N ALA A 99 -7.09 11.48 12.64
CA ALA A 99 -8.49 11.45 12.25
C ALA A 99 -9.36 10.88 13.38
N LEU A 100 -10.66 11.19 13.37
CA LEU A 100 -11.57 10.64 14.37
C LEU A 100 -11.70 9.12 14.21
N PRO A 101 -11.74 8.36 15.31
CA PRO A 101 -11.83 6.90 15.28
C PRO A 101 -13.05 6.40 14.49
N GLY A 102 -12.82 5.40 13.62
CA GLY A 102 -13.84 4.83 12.74
C GLY A 102 -14.21 5.68 11.53
N SER A 103 -13.41 6.68 11.15
CA SER A 103 -13.70 7.55 9.99
C SER A 103 -13.07 7.05 8.68
N ALA A 104 -11.97 6.32 8.74
CA ALA A 104 -11.28 5.87 7.53
C ALA A 104 -12.09 4.81 6.75
N LEU A 105 -12.13 4.98 5.42
CA LEU A 105 -12.82 4.10 4.46
C LEU A 105 -14.33 3.95 4.67
N MET A 106 -14.96 4.86 5.42
CA MET A 106 -16.41 4.98 5.36
C MET A 106 -16.81 5.24 3.90
N PRO A 107 -17.85 4.60 3.34
CA PRO A 107 -18.29 4.92 1.99
C PRO A 107 -18.56 6.40 1.80
N ALA A 108 -17.99 7.00 0.76
CA ALA A 108 -18.11 8.44 0.50
C ALA A 108 -19.57 8.89 0.26
N THR A 109 -20.44 7.95 -0.09
CA THR A 109 -21.89 8.16 -0.24
C THR A 109 -22.67 8.09 1.08
N SER A 110 -22.00 7.71 2.19
CA SER A 110 -22.67 7.56 3.48
C SER A 110 -23.00 8.92 4.11
N PRO A 111 -24.21 9.13 4.62
CA PRO A 111 -24.55 10.33 5.40
C PRO A 111 -23.73 10.41 6.69
N ASP A 112 -23.21 9.31 7.18
CA ASP A 112 -22.37 9.25 8.38
C ASP A 112 -21.05 10.00 8.15
N LEU A 113 -20.49 9.98 6.94
CA LEU A 113 -19.28 10.74 6.61
C LEU A 113 -19.47 12.24 6.84
N LEU A 114 -20.63 12.78 6.48
CA LEU A 114 -20.96 14.18 6.77
C LEU A 114 -21.10 14.48 8.26
N ALA A 115 -21.60 13.50 9.03
CA ALA A 115 -21.69 13.62 10.49
C ALA A 115 -20.29 13.65 11.12
N TYR A 116 -19.38 12.77 10.67
CA TYR A 116 -17.98 12.77 11.09
C TYR A 116 -17.25 14.06 10.70
N ALA A 117 -17.47 14.60 9.49
CA ALA A 117 -16.88 15.87 9.08
C ALA A 117 -17.33 17.05 9.97
N ARG A 118 -18.62 17.07 10.37
CA ARG A 118 -19.13 18.08 11.32
C ARG A 118 -18.50 17.93 12.71
N GLU A 119 -18.36 16.69 13.18
CA GLU A 119 -17.71 16.43 14.47
C GLU A 119 -16.22 16.76 14.45
N ALA A 120 -15.52 16.50 13.35
CA ALA A 120 -14.13 16.91 13.15
C ALA A 120 -13.98 18.44 13.24
N GLY A 121 -14.93 19.20 12.66
CA GLY A 121 -14.96 20.64 12.80
C GLY A 121 -15.15 21.11 14.25
N ARG A 122 -16.05 20.49 15.01
CA ARG A 122 -16.23 20.78 16.43
C ARG A 122 -14.98 20.42 17.24
N GLN A 123 -14.37 19.27 16.92
CA GLN A 123 -13.17 18.81 17.60
C GLN A 123 -11.97 19.71 17.31
N ALA A 124 -11.80 20.22 16.10
CA ALA A 124 -10.75 21.18 15.78
C ALA A 124 -10.85 22.45 16.62
N VAL A 125 -12.08 22.96 16.85
CA VAL A 125 -12.32 24.11 17.75
C VAL A 125 -11.97 23.77 19.20
N LYS A 126 -12.31 22.59 19.68
CA LYS A 126 -11.95 22.15 21.05
C LYS A 126 -10.42 22.04 21.20
N LEU A 127 -9.75 21.44 20.23
CA LEU A 127 -8.28 21.28 20.25
C LEU A 127 -7.56 22.63 20.26
N ALA A 128 -8.06 23.62 19.53
CA ALA A 128 -7.51 24.98 19.53
C ALA A 128 -7.60 25.68 20.89
N GLN A 129 -8.45 25.18 21.81
CA GLN A 129 -8.60 25.70 23.17
C GLN A 129 -7.84 24.89 24.22
N MET A 130 -7.20 23.79 23.81
CA MET A 130 -6.43 22.90 24.68
C MET A 130 -4.94 23.14 24.48
N GLU A 131 -4.16 22.93 25.53
CA GLU A 131 -2.69 22.93 25.46
C GLU A 131 -2.16 21.60 24.93
N HIS A 132 -1.02 21.61 24.26
CA HIS A 132 -0.34 20.41 23.77
C HIS A 132 -1.15 19.51 22.86
N MET A 133 -1.86 20.12 21.89
CA MET A 133 -2.72 19.43 20.92
C MET A 133 -2.29 19.68 19.46
N ARG A 134 -1.06 20.14 19.24
CA ARG A 134 -0.48 20.25 17.90
C ARG A 134 -0.06 18.87 17.37
N PRO A 135 0.07 18.68 16.06
CA PRO A 135 0.62 17.46 15.49
C PRO A 135 1.93 17.02 16.14
N SER A 136 2.86 17.96 16.39
CA SER A 136 4.13 17.69 17.07
C SER A 136 3.99 17.25 18.54
N ASP A 137 2.88 17.58 19.19
CA ASP A 137 2.60 17.14 20.57
C ASP A 137 1.93 15.75 20.60
N LEU A 138 1.13 15.41 19.58
CA LEU A 138 0.31 14.21 19.54
C LEU A 138 1.02 13.01 18.89
N VAL A 139 1.71 13.26 17.76
CA VAL A 139 2.29 12.18 16.96
C VAL A 139 3.70 11.89 17.42
N THR A 140 3.88 10.74 18.01
CA THR A 140 5.16 10.26 18.52
C THR A 140 5.70 9.10 17.67
N LYS A 141 6.90 8.63 17.98
CA LYS A 141 7.46 7.43 17.36
C LYS A 141 6.54 6.21 17.54
N GLU A 142 5.95 6.09 18.72
CA GLU A 142 4.99 5.03 19.05
C GLU A 142 3.72 5.13 18.20
N SER A 143 3.26 6.34 17.87
CA SER A 143 2.14 6.53 16.94
C SER A 143 2.48 6.00 15.53
N PHE A 144 3.71 6.24 15.05
CA PHE A 144 4.19 5.69 13.78
C PHE A 144 4.34 4.17 13.85
N GLU A 145 4.85 3.59 14.93
CA GLU A 145 4.95 2.15 15.10
C GLU A 145 3.58 1.50 15.08
N ASN A 146 2.57 2.07 15.76
CA ASN A 146 1.18 1.64 15.68
C ASN A 146 0.65 1.68 14.23
N ALA A 147 0.87 2.77 13.51
CA ALA A 147 0.42 2.90 12.13
C ALA A 147 1.08 1.85 11.20
N ILE A 148 2.38 1.56 11.39
CA ILE A 148 3.09 0.53 10.62
C ILE A 148 2.57 -0.88 10.96
N LEU A 149 2.21 -1.18 12.20
CA LEU A 149 1.59 -2.45 12.57
C LEU A 149 0.19 -2.60 11.95
N VAL A 150 -0.60 -1.53 11.92
CA VAL A 150 -1.88 -1.51 11.19
C VAL A 150 -1.65 -1.71 9.69
N HIS A 151 -0.64 -1.03 9.10
CA HIS A 151 -0.25 -1.21 7.70
C HIS A 151 0.08 -2.68 7.38
N ALA A 152 0.82 -3.36 8.26
CA ALA A 152 1.13 -4.77 8.12
C ALA A 152 -0.13 -5.65 8.15
N ALA A 153 -1.05 -5.37 9.07
CA ALA A 153 -2.27 -6.13 9.27
C ALA A 153 -3.26 -6.01 8.09
N ILE A 154 -3.28 -4.85 7.42
CA ILE A 154 -4.18 -4.59 6.29
C ILE A 154 -3.59 -4.92 4.92
N SER A 155 -2.34 -5.36 4.83
CA SER A 155 -1.61 -5.46 3.55
C SER A 155 -1.61 -4.14 2.77
N GLY A 156 -1.14 -3.09 3.43
CA GLY A 156 -1.12 -1.72 2.90
C GLY A 156 -0.23 -1.56 1.66
N SER A 157 -0.34 -0.41 1.01
CA SER A 157 0.43 -0.05 -0.17
C SER A 157 1.91 0.17 0.15
N THR A 158 2.81 -0.30 -0.70
CA THR A 158 4.26 -0.04 -0.63
C THR A 158 4.61 1.46 -0.67
N ASN A 159 3.75 2.29 -1.24
CA ASN A 159 3.92 3.74 -1.28
C ASN A 159 3.96 4.38 0.12
N CYS A 160 3.47 3.69 1.15
CA CYS A 160 3.60 4.15 2.53
C CYS A 160 5.05 4.20 3.01
N LEU A 161 5.97 3.43 2.40
CA LEU A 161 7.40 3.50 2.70
C LEU A 161 8.06 4.80 2.18
N LEU A 162 7.36 5.56 1.35
CA LEU A 162 7.73 6.92 0.98
C LEU A 162 6.99 7.94 1.87
N HIS A 163 5.68 7.76 2.02
CA HIS A 163 4.82 8.77 2.62
C HIS A 163 4.98 8.85 4.14
N ILE A 164 5.04 7.73 4.84
CA ILE A 164 5.18 7.71 6.31
C ILE A 164 6.52 8.28 6.76
N PRO A 165 7.68 7.90 6.17
CA PRO A 165 8.95 8.56 6.48
C PRO A 165 8.96 10.06 6.20
N ALA A 166 8.32 10.51 5.09
CA ALA A 166 8.25 11.93 4.77
C ALA A 166 7.43 12.72 5.80
N ILE A 167 6.30 12.17 6.28
CA ILE A 167 5.48 12.78 7.34
C ILE A 167 6.26 12.82 8.66
N ALA A 168 6.95 11.71 9.02
CA ALA A 168 7.74 11.61 10.23
C ALA A 168 8.90 12.62 10.23
N HIS A 169 9.54 12.81 9.07
CA HIS A 169 10.62 13.79 8.89
C HIS A 169 10.18 15.23 9.24
N GLU A 170 8.97 15.65 8.82
CA GLU A 170 8.43 16.97 9.15
C GLU A 170 8.24 17.17 10.66
N LEU A 171 8.05 16.07 11.41
CA LEU A 171 7.94 16.08 12.88
C LEU A 171 9.28 15.80 13.58
N GLY A 172 10.40 15.71 12.86
CA GLY A 172 11.72 15.40 13.41
C GLY A 172 11.86 13.95 13.92
N ILE A 173 11.00 13.02 13.45
CA ILE A 173 11.00 11.62 13.87
C ILE A 173 11.61 10.78 12.74
N GLU A 174 12.57 9.92 13.09
CA GLU A 174 13.22 9.03 12.14
C GLU A 174 12.43 7.72 11.99
N ILE A 175 11.90 7.50 10.79
CA ILE A 175 11.26 6.26 10.33
C ILE A 175 11.92 5.86 9.02
N THR A 176 12.39 4.62 8.92
CA THR A 176 13.12 4.09 7.76
C THR A 176 12.50 2.80 7.24
N GLY A 177 12.98 2.30 6.09
CA GLY A 177 12.61 0.98 5.59
C GLY A 177 12.91 -0.15 6.58
N ASP A 178 13.99 -0.02 7.36
CA ASP A 178 14.33 -1.00 8.40
C ASP A 178 13.31 -1.00 9.56
N THR A 179 12.74 0.16 9.88
CA THR A 179 11.63 0.26 10.85
C THR A 179 10.43 -0.54 10.35
N PHE A 180 10.07 -0.39 9.07
CA PHE A 180 9.00 -1.17 8.45
C PHE A 180 9.30 -2.67 8.45
N ASP A 181 10.47 -3.10 7.96
CA ASP A 181 10.81 -4.53 7.88
C ASP A 181 10.81 -5.19 9.27
N ARG A 182 11.39 -4.52 10.27
CA ARG A 182 11.42 -5.01 11.65
C ARG A 182 10.03 -5.23 12.23
N LEU A 183 9.11 -4.28 12.03
CA LEU A 183 7.76 -4.37 12.55
C LEU A 183 6.92 -5.40 11.75
N HIS A 184 7.08 -5.46 10.44
CA HIS A 184 6.39 -6.42 9.58
C HIS A 184 6.79 -7.87 9.88
N ARG A 185 8.07 -8.16 10.15
CA ARG A 185 8.55 -9.51 10.47
C ARG A 185 7.81 -10.18 11.63
N ASN A 186 7.30 -9.37 12.56
CA ASN A 186 6.59 -9.87 13.75
C ASN A 186 5.08 -9.65 13.68
N ALA A 187 4.58 -9.08 12.60
CA ALA A 187 3.18 -8.77 12.41
C ALA A 187 2.43 -9.90 11.69
N ARG A 188 1.11 -9.87 11.81
CA ARG A 188 0.20 -10.76 11.08
C ARG A 188 -0.65 -9.98 10.09
N TYR A 189 -0.92 -10.59 8.94
CA TYR A 189 -1.82 -10.07 7.92
C TYR A 189 -3.22 -10.62 8.13
N LEU A 190 -4.19 -9.74 8.32
CA LEU A 190 -5.55 -10.08 8.77
C LEU A 190 -6.66 -9.72 7.79
N LEU A 191 -6.45 -8.74 6.91
CA LEU A 191 -7.51 -8.13 6.10
C LEU A 191 -7.67 -8.82 4.75
N ASP A 192 -8.84 -9.44 4.51
CA ASP A 192 -9.18 -10.13 3.25
C ASP A 192 -9.90 -9.19 2.27
N VAL A 193 -9.27 -8.06 1.94
CA VAL A 193 -9.78 -7.03 1.02
C VAL A 193 -8.83 -6.87 -0.17
N ARG A 194 -9.39 -6.61 -1.36
CA ARG A 194 -8.64 -6.41 -2.61
C ARG A 194 -7.61 -5.29 -2.50
N PRO A 195 -6.50 -5.36 -3.24
CA PRO A 195 -6.16 -6.35 -4.27
C PRO A 195 -5.58 -7.67 -3.72
N ALA A 196 -5.14 -7.73 -2.47
CA ALA A 196 -4.53 -8.94 -1.88
C ALA A 196 -5.58 -9.94 -1.35
N GLY A 197 -6.83 -9.54 -1.23
CA GLY A 197 -7.94 -10.33 -0.73
C GLY A 197 -9.14 -10.37 -1.67
N ARG A 198 -10.30 -10.73 -1.13
CA ARG A 198 -11.52 -11.03 -1.90
C ARG A 198 -12.54 -9.89 -1.96
N TRP A 199 -12.64 -9.08 -0.89
CA TRP A 199 -13.76 -8.17 -0.70
C TRP A 199 -13.45 -6.73 -1.12
N PRO A 200 -14.45 -5.91 -1.51
CA PRO A 200 -14.28 -4.48 -1.76
C PRO A 200 -13.89 -3.71 -0.49
N ALA A 201 -13.28 -2.53 -0.66
CA ALA A 201 -12.81 -1.70 0.46
C ALA A 201 -13.92 -1.25 1.43
N GLU A 202 -15.15 -1.02 0.95
CA GLU A 202 -16.28 -0.67 1.82
C GLU A 202 -16.57 -1.74 2.88
N CYS A 203 -16.29 -3.02 2.57
CA CYS A 203 -16.43 -4.12 3.52
C CYS A 203 -15.50 -3.97 4.74
N PHE A 204 -14.34 -3.33 4.57
CA PHE A 204 -13.46 -3.05 5.69
C PHE A 204 -14.16 -2.19 6.76
N TYR A 205 -14.79 -1.08 6.35
CA TYR A 205 -15.55 -0.24 7.26
C TYR A 205 -16.72 -1.03 7.89
N TYR A 206 -17.43 -1.83 7.11
CA TYR A 206 -18.56 -2.64 7.58
C TYR A 206 -18.14 -3.72 8.60
N ALA A 207 -16.89 -4.17 8.55
CA ALA A 207 -16.31 -5.08 9.54
C ALA A 207 -15.78 -4.37 10.79
N GLY A 208 -15.91 -3.04 10.89
CA GLY A 208 -15.46 -2.23 12.02
C GLY A 208 -14.20 -1.40 11.75
N GLY A 209 -13.68 -1.39 10.51
CA GLY A 209 -12.61 -0.50 10.06
C GLY A 209 -11.31 -0.60 10.83
N VAL A 210 -10.59 0.53 10.91
CA VAL A 210 -9.31 0.64 11.64
C VAL A 210 -9.44 0.22 13.11
N PRO A 211 -10.50 0.64 13.85
CA PRO A 211 -10.67 0.19 15.23
C PRO A 211 -10.74 -1.34 15.38
N ALA A 212 -11.40 -2.04 14.45
CA ALA A 212 -11.50 -3.50 14.52
C ALA A 212 -10.14 -4.18 14.27
N ILE A 213 -9.31 -3.67 13.34
CA ILE A 213 -7.93 -4.13 13.17
C ILE A 213 -7.12 -3.88 14.46
N MET A 214 -7.22 -2.69 15.04
CA MET A 214 -6.49 -2.34 16.27
C MET A 214 -6.91 -3.21 17.45
N GLU A 215 -8.18 -3.59 17.56
CA GLU A 215 -8.63 -4.54 18.59
C GLU A 215 -7.98 -5.93 18.43
N GLU A 216 -7.85 -6.41 17.19
CA GLU A 216 -7.21 -7.71 16.91
C GLU A 216 -5.72 -7.71 17.24
N ILE A 217 -5.02 -6.58 17.04
CA ILE A 217 -3.57 -6.47 17.27
C ILE A 217 -3.22 -5.66 18.54
N LYS A 218 -4.18 -5.37 19.41
CA LYS A 218 -4.02 -4.42 20.53
C LYS A 218 -2.88 -4.72 21.49
N ASP A 219 -2.56 -6.00 21.68
CA ASP A 219 -1.47 -6.43 22.57
C ASP A 219 -0.08 -6.07 22.02
N HIS A 220 -0.02 -5.63 20.76
CA HIS A 220 1.19 -5.16 20.08
C HIS A 220 1.23 -3.64 19.91
N LEU A 221 0.16 -2.92 20.31
CA LEU A 221 0.03 -1.48 20.14
C LEU A 221 0.42 -0.70 21.40
N HIS A 222 0.93 0.50 21.18
CA HIS A 222 1.12 1.50 22.23
C HIS A 222 -0.23 2.20 22.50
N LEU A 223 -1.00 1.69 23.44
CA LEU A 223 -2.37 2.17 23.71
C LEU A 223 -2.44 3.52 24.43
N ASN A 224 -1.32 3.98 24.99
CA ASN A 224 -1.20 5.25 25.72
C ASN A 224 -0.90 6.47 24.85
N VAL A 225 -0.73 6.29 23.51
CA VAL A 225 -0.52 7.42 22.61
C VAL A 225 -1.75 8.31 22.55
N MET A 226 -1.53 9.63 22.57
CA MET A 226 -2.60 10.63 22.47
C MET A 226 -3.10 10.78 21.04
N THR A 227 -4.35 11.18 20.89
CA THR A 227 -4.99 11.37 19.59
C THR A 227 -5.75 12.71 19.54
N VAL A 228 -6.20 13.08 18.35
CA VAL A 228 -7.01 14.30 18.13
C VAL A 228 -8.36 14.32 18.86
N THR A 229 -8.76 13.24 19.52
CA THR A 229 -9.95 13.25 20.38
C THR A 229 -9.67 13.89 21.75
N GLY A 230 -8.39 14.14 22.10
CA GLY A 230 -7.94 14.50 23.44
C GLY A 230 -7.90 13.33 24.41
N LYS A 231 -8.02 12.09 23.90
CA LYS A 231 -7.95 10.83 24.61
C LYS A 231 -6.83 9.96 24.04
N THR A 232 -6.41 8.99 24.80
CA THR A 232 -5.49 7.96 24.34
C THR A 232 -6.15 7.00 23.34
N LEU A 233 -5.34 6.29 22.56
CA LEU A 233 -5.82 5.23 21.67
C LEU A 233 -6.64 4.19 22.43
N GLY A 234 -6.16 3.75 23.61
CA GLY A 234 -6.87 2.76 24.44
C GLY A 234 -8.24 3.23 24.91
N GLU A 235 -8.37 4.50 25.33
CA GLU A 235 -9.64 5.11 25.69
C GLU A 235 -10.61 5.20 24.51
N ASN A 236 -10.12 5.57 23.33
CA ASN A 236 -10.94 5.61 22.12
C ASN A 236 -11.48 4.23 21.75
N LEU A 237 -10.64 3.18 21.79
CA LEU A 237 -11.08 1.81 21.52
C LEU A 237 -12.12 1.33 22.54
N ALA A 238 -11.94 1.67 23.83
CA ALA A 238 -12.92 1.34 24.87
C ALA A 238 -14.28 2.02 24.61
N GLU A 239 -14.27 3.30 24.26
CA GLU A 239 -15.49 4.05 23.95
C GLU A 239 -16.24 3.48 22.75
N LEU A 240 -15.52 3.08 21.68
CA LEU A 240 -16.15 2.50 20.50
C LEU A 240 -16.82 1.15 20.76
N ARG A 241 -16.38 0.39 21.76
CA ARG A 241 -17.05 -0.86 22.19
C ARG A 241 -18.40 -0.60 22.88
N GLU A 242 -18.58 0.58 23.47
CA GLU A 242 -19.74 0.90 24.29
C GLU A 242 -20.76 1.81 23.58
N ASN A 243 -20.34 2.56 22.55
CA ASN A 243 -21.17 3.60 21.94
C ASN A 243 -22.00 3.14 20.74
N GLY A 244 -22.04 1.85 20.43
CA GLY A 244 -22.83 1.28 19.33
C GLY A 244 -22.14 1.34 17.95
N PHE A 245 -20.85 1.69 17.91
CA PHE A 245 -20.10 1.77 16.63
C PHE A 245 -20.07 0.44 15.87
N TYR A 246 -19.75 -0.66 16.56
CA TYR A 246 -19.65 -1.99 15.92
C TYR A 246 -21.01 -2.54 15.50
N GLU A 247 -22.07 -2.28 16.26
CA GLU A 247 -23.45 -2.62 15.90
C GLU A 247 -23.88 -1.89 14.63
N LYS A 248 -23.51 -0.62 14.51
CA LYS A 248 -23.75 0.18 13.30
C LYS A 248 -23.01 -0.38 12.09
N CYS A 249 -21.73 -0.74 12.23
CA CYS A 249 -20.94 -1.38 11.18
C CYS A 249 -21.58 -2.70 10.75
N SER A 250 -22.00 -3.54 11.70
CA SER A 250 -22.69 -4.81 11.43
C SER A 250 -24.02 -4.59 10.69
N GLY A 251 -24.75 -3.53 11.00
CA GLY A 251 -25.97 -3.14 10.28
C GLY A 251 -25.71 -2.78 8.81
N TRP A 252 -24.58 -2.14 8.53
CA TRP A 252 -24.15 -1.86 7.15
C TRP A 252 -23.70 -3.13 6.41
N LEU A 253 -23.02 -4.06 7.09
CA LEU A 253 -22.63 -5.33 6.53
C LEU A 253 -23.88 -6.18 6.15
N ALA A 254 -24.91 -6.16 6.98
CA ALA A 254 -26.17 -6.83 6.68
C ALA A 254 -26.83 -6.26 5.40
N LYS A 255 -26.85 -4.94 5.23
CA LYS A 255 -27.36 -4.30 3.99
C LYS A 255 -26.51 -4.63 2.77
N PHE A 256 -25.18 -4.72 2.92
CA PHE A 256 -24.29 -5.17 1.86
C PHE A 256 -24.61 -6.62 1.46
N ASN A 257 -24.78 -7.52 2.42
CA ASN A 257 -25.17 -8.90 2.17
C ASN A 257 -26.51 -9.01 1.44
N GLU A 258 -27.51 -8.22 1.84
CA GLU A 258 -28.79 -8.14 1.16
C GLU A 258 -28.64 -7.67 -0.30
N ARG A 259 -27.87 -6.59 -0.51
CA ARG A 259 -27.62 -6.01 -1.85
C ARG A 259 -26.99 -6.98 -2.83
N TYR A 260 -26.04 -7.79 -2.39
CA TYR A 260 -25.24 -8.67 -3.25
C TYR A 260 -25.61 -10.15 -3.12
N GLY A 261 -26.62 -10.49 -2.29
CA GLY A 261 -27.03 -11.88 -2.06
C GLY A 261 -25.94 -12.73 -1.41
N THR A 262 -25.16 -12.13 -0.51
CA THR A 262 -24.04 -12.79 0.21
C THR A 262 -24.39 -13.02 1.68
N SER A 263 -23.53 -13.75 2.39
CA SER A 263 -23.65 -14.01 3.84
C SER A 263 -22.30 -13.87 4.55
N ILE A 264 -21.48 -12.87 4.09
CA ILE A 264 -20.17 -12.62 4.67
C ILE A 264 -20.30 -12.07 6.10
N THR A 265 -19.37 -12.51 6.95
CA THR A 265 -19.28 -12.10 8.34
C THR A 265 -18.11 -11.13 8.51
N LYS A 266 -18.00 -10.51 9.69
CA LYS A 266 -16.84 -9.70 10.06
C LYS A 266 -15.53 -10.51 9.91
N GLU A 267 -15.53 -11.76 10.38
CA GLU A 267 -14.37 -12.64 10.37
C GLU A 267 -13.95 -13.08 8.96
N ASP A 268 -14.84 -13.02 7.98
CA ASP A 268 -14.50 -13.23 6.56
C ASP A 268 -13.71 -12.07 5.97
N ILE A 269 -13.83 -10.88 6.56
CA ILE A 269 -13.20 -9.64 6.10
C ILE A 269 -11.95 -9.34 6.93
N ILE A 270 -12.09 -9.30 8.25
CA ILE A 270 -11.00 -9.11 9.22
C ILE A 270 -10.85 -10.41 10.01
N ARG A 271 -9.79 -11.16 9.74
CA ARG A 271 -9.50 -12.40 10.42
C ARG A 271 -9.12 -12.15 11.89
N PRO A 272 -9.56 -13.00 12.83
CA PRO A 272 -9.00 -13.01 14.16
C PRO A 272 -7.48 -13.19 14.15
N TYR A 273 -6.79 -12.60 15.11
CA TYR A 273 -5.33 -12.61 15.17
C TYR A 273 -4.74 -14.04 15.16
N ASP A 274 -5.37 -15.00 15.83
CA ASP A 274 -4.95 -16.40 15.87
C ASP A 274 -5.22 -17.16 14.55
N LYS A 275 -6.11 -16.64 13.69
CA LYS A 275 -6.48 -17.19 12.38
C LYS A 275 -6.06 -16.28 11.23
N ALA A 276 -4.94 -15.60 11.38
CA ALA A 276 -4.39 -14.68 10.39
C ALA A 276 -4.28 -15.32 8.99
N ILE A 277 -4.41 -14.51 7.94
CA ILE A 277 -4.21 -14.94 6.55
C ILE A 277 -2.74 -15.28 6.31
N GLY A 278 -1.84 -14.52 6.93
CA GLY A 278 -0.40 -14.74 6.84
C GLY A 278 0.37 -14.20 8.03
N THR A 279 1.62 -14.65 8.14
CA THR A 279 2.63 -14.18 9.09
C THR A 279 3.68 -13.36 8.34
N ASP A 280 4.60 -12.69 9.06
CA ASP A 280 5.65 -11.84 8.46
C ASP A 280 5.08 -10.57 7.81
N GLY A 281 3.94 -10.07 8.28
CA GLY A 281 3.28 -8.88 7.77
C GLY A 281 2.88 -8.98 6.31
N SER A 282 3.11 -7.93 5.54
CA SER A 282 2.68 -7.83 4.14
C SER A 282 3.76 -7.38 3.16
N ILE A 283 4.81 -6.74 3.66
CA ILE A 283 5.94 -6.28 2.84
C ILE A 283 7.26 -6.78 3.40
N ALA A 284 8.28 -6.80 2.53
CA ALA A 284 9.65 -7.09 2.86
C ALA A 284 10.57 -6.03 2.24
N VAL A 285 11.58 -5.59 2.99
CA VAL A 285 12.66 -4.76 2.46
C VAL A 285 13.83 -5.66 2.11
N LEU A 286 14.09 -5.80 0.81
CA LEU A 286 15.17 -6.63 0.29
C LEU A 286 16.47 -5.83 0.20
N ARG A 287 17.60 -6.48 0.47
CA ARG A 287 18.93 -5.86 0.38
C ARG A 287 19.90 -6.78 -0.35
N GLY A 288 20.95 -6.20 -0.90
CA GLY A 288 22.01 -6.93 -1.59
C GLY A 288 22.83 -6.04 -2.48
N ASN A 289 23.69 -6.64 -3.30
CA ASN A 289 24.54 -5.86 -4.20
C ASN A 289 23.75 -5.13 -5.30
N LEU A 290 22.49 -5.54 -5.57
CA LEU A 290 21.61 -4.85 -6.52
C LEU A 290 20.87 -3.66 -5.87
N ALA A 291 20.53 -3.75 -4.60
CA ALA A 291 19.84 -2.70 -3.85
C ALA A 291 20.45 -2.56 -2.44
N PRO A 292 21.64 -1.96 -2.30
CA PRO A 292 22.36 -1.88 -1.02
C PRO A 292 21.61 -1.05 0.02
N GLU A 293 20.83 -0.06 -0.39
CA GLU A 293 20.01 0.76 0.52
C GLU A 293 18.59 0.21 0.68
N GLY A 294 18.23 -0.79 -0.12
CA GLY A 294 16.96 -1.51 -0.03
C GLY A 294 16.11 -1.45 -1.29
N ALA A 295 15.21 -2.40 -1.38
CA ALA A 295 14.11 -2.47 -2.35
C ALA A 295 12.89 -3.06 -1.65
N VAL A 296 11.69 -2.80 -2.13
CA VAL A 296 10.45 -3.17 -1.44
C VAL A 296 9.61 -4.11 -2.28
N ILE A 297 9.20 -5.23 -1.68
CA ILE A 297 8.22 -6.15 -2.26
C ILE A 297 7.00 -6.30 -1.35
N LYS A 298 5.81 -6.25 -1.94
CA LYS A 298 4.56 -6.64 -1.28
C LYS A 298 4.37 -8.15 -1.43
N HIS A 299 4.92 -8.92 -0.50
CA HIS A 299 4.95 -10.38 -0.62
C HIS A 299 3.57 -11.04 -0.50
N THR A 300 2.57 -10.38 0.10
CA THR A 300 1.19 -10.87 0.13
C THR A 300 0.52 -10.90 -1.25
N ALA A 301 1.02 -10.11 -2.20
CA ALA A 301 0.58 -10.10 -3.60
C ALA A 301 1.48 -10.94 -4.53
N CYS A 302 2.57 -11.51 -4.00
CA CYS A 302 3.54 -12.30 -4.76
C CYS A 302 3.23 -13.81 -4.65
N PRO A 303 3.25 -14.59 -5.74
CA PRO A 303 3.17 -16.03 -5.69
C PRO A 303 4.29 -16.63 -4.84
N LYS A 304 3.96 -17.62 -4.00
CA LYS A 304 4.95 -18.24 -3.07
C LYS A 304 6.11 -18.90 -3.79
N GLU A 305 5.87 -19.40 -5.00
CA GLU A 305 6.89 -19.99 -5.87
C GLU A 305 7.99 -18.99 -6.25
N MET A 306 7.69 -17.71 -6.22
CA MET A 306 8.60 -16.60 -6.54
C MET A 306 9.30 -16.02 -5.30
N PHE A 307 9.07 -16.57 -4.10
CA PHE A 307 9.74 -16.12 -2.87
C PHE A 307 11.24 -16.42 -2.87
N HIS A 308 11.65 -17.43 -3.60
CA HIS A 308 13.05 -17.71 -3.91
C HIS A 308 13.17 -18.03 -5.39
N ALA A 309 13.79 -17.12 -6.16
CA ALA A 309 13.92 -17.27 -7.60
C ALA A 309 15.29 -16.79 -8.09
N VAL A 310 15.78 -17.44 -9.13
CA VAL A 310 16.93 -16.98 -9.93
C VAL A 310 16.45 -16.75 -11.35
N LEU A 311 16.50 -15.52 -11.81
CA LEU A 311 15.92 -15.04 -13.05
C LEU A 311 16.99 -14.39 -13.95
N ARG A 312 16.70 -14.25 -15.24
CA ARG A 312 17.58 -13.58 -16.19
C ARG A 312 17.17 -12.11 -16.36
N ALA A 313 18.09 -11.20 -16.18
CA ALA A 313 17.86 -9.78 -16.34
C ALA A 313 17.48 -9.40 -17.77
N ARG A 314 16.45 -8.55 -17.86
CA ARG A 314 16.01 -7.88 -19.08
C ARG A 314 15.73 -6.41 -18.77
N PRO A 315 16.75 -5.53 -18.94
CA PRO A 315 16.63 -4.13 -18.58
C PRO A 315 15.99 -3.28 -19.69
N PHE A 316 15.19 -2.29 -19.27
CA PHE A 316 14.61 -1.22 -20.07
C PHE A 316 14.82 0.11 -19.36
N ASP A 317 14.96 1.20 -20.09
CA ASP A 317 15.26 2.52 -19.53
C ASP A 317 14.04 3.44 -19.40
N SER A 318 12.83 2.90 -19.66
CA SER A 318 11.55 3.57 -19.40
C SER A 318 10.40 2.57 -19.27
N GLU A 319 9.27 3.00 -18.68
CA GLU A 319 8.05 2.17 -18.62
C GLU A 319 7.50 1.90 -20.03
N GLU A 320 7.52 2.90 -20.93
CA GLU A 320 6.98 2.80 -22.27
C GLU A 320 7.74 1.75 -23.10
N GLU A 321 9.06 1.72 -23.00
CA GLU A 321 9.89 0.74 -23.70
C GLU A 321 9.61 -0.68 -23.19
N CYS A 322 9.50 -0.83 -21.87
CA CYS A 322 9.18 -2.09 -21.23
C CYS A 322 7.77 -2.57 -21.62
N LEU A 323 6.77 -1.70 -21.57
CA LEU A 323 5.40 -2.02 -21.97
C LEU A 323 5.32 -2.49 -23.43
N ASP A 324 5.98 -1.77 -24.34
CA ASP A 324 6.07 -2.17 -25.76
C ASP A 324 6.67 -3.57 -25.92
N ALA A 325 7.72 -3.87 -25.15
CA ALA A 325 8.36 -5.18 -25.18
C ALA A 325 7.44 -6.29 -24.63
N VAL A 326 6.67 -6.03 -23.57
CA VAL A 326 5.68 -6.97 -23.04
C VAL A 326 4.58 -7.24 -24.05
N LEU A 327 3.99 -6.19 -24.64
CA LEU A 327 2.93 -6.30 -25.65
C LEU A 327 3.39 -7.00 -26.93
N LYS A 328 4.66 -6.90 -27.28
CA LYS A 328 5.28 -7.60 -28.42
C LYS A 328 5.83 -8.99 -28.08
N HIS A 329 5.50 -9.54 -26.92
CA HIS A 329 5.92 -10.86 -26.44
C HIS A 329 7.44 -11.08 -26.41
N LYS A 330 8.22 -10.00 -26.20
CA LYS A 330 9.68 -10.07 -26.07
C LYS A 330 10.14 -10.49 -24.68
N VAL A 331 9.28 -10.30 -23.66
CA VAL A 331 9.51 -10.75 -22.28
C VAL A 331 9.07 -12.21 -22.18
N GLN A 332 9.89 -13.02 -21.50
CA GLN A 332 9.70 -14.47 -21.42
C GLN A 332 9.67 -14.95 -19.97
N LYS A 333 9.11 -16.15 -19.78
CA LYS A 333 9.15 -16.84 -18.50
C LYS A 333 10.59 -16.98 -17.98
N GLY A 334 10.81 -16.62 -16.72
CA GLY A 334 12.13 -16.65 -16.08
C GLY A 334 12.93 -15.34 -16.25
N ASP A 335 12.32 -14.29 -16.78
CA ASP A 335 12.94 -12.97 -16.86
C ASP A 335 12.79 -12.20 -15.55
N ALA A 336 13.85 -11.50 -15.14
CA ALA A 336 13.81 -10.37 -14.22
C ALA A 336 13.77 -9.11 -15.06
N VAL A 337 12.60 -8.52 -15.21
CA VAL A 337 12.36 -7.34 -16.03
C VAL A 337 12.68 -6.09 -15.20
N PHE A 338 13.56 -5.24 -15.73
CA PHE A 338 13.93 -3.99 -15.07
C PHE A 338 13.34 -2.80 -15.81
N ILE A 339 12.80 -1.84 -15.04
CA ILE A 339 12.48 -0.49 -15.50
C ILE A 339 13.37 0.45 -14.70
N ARG A 340 14.29 1.14 -15.38
CA ARG A 340 15.32 1.99 -14.78
C ARG A 340 15.06 3.47 -15.06
N TYR A 341 15.70 4.34 -14.29
CA TYR A 341 15.61 5.81 -14.40
C TYR A 341 14.22 6.37 -14.10
N GLU A 342 13.40 5.61 -13.36
CA GLU A 342 12.07 6.01 -12.90
C GLU A 342 12.06 6.40 -11.41
N GLY A 343 13.24 6.59 -10.83
CA GLY A 343 13.40 7.04 -9.45
C GLY A 343 13.07 8.52 -9.25
N PRO A 344 13.23 9.03 -8.01
CA PRO A 344 12.89 10.40 -7.63
C PRO A 344 13.58 11.47 -8.47
N LYS A 345 14.85 11.30 -8.80
CA LYS A 345 15.62 12.24 -9.62
C LYS A 345 15.49 11.96 -11.11
N GLY A 346 15.25 10.71 -11.48
CA GLY A 346 15.10 10.29 -12.88
C GLY A 346 13.86 10.91 -13.51
N SER A 347 12.67 10.48 -13.09
CA SER A 347 11.39 10.93 -13.65
C SER A 347 10.40 11.49 -12.61
N GLY A 348 10.83 11.64 -11.36
CA GLY A 348 9.97 12.06 -10.25
C GLY A 348 9.17 10.91 -9.64
N MET A 349 9.56 9.67 -9.90
CA MET A 349 9.00 8.45 -9.31
C MET A 349 7.49 8.30 -9.55
N PRO A 350 7.02 8.33 -10.80
CA PRO A 350 5.60 8.14 -11.11
C PRO A 350 5.13 6.75 -10.68
N GLU A 351 3.83 6.59 -10.45
CA GLU A 351 3.26 5.26 -10.24
C GLU A 351 3.12 4.52 -11.57
N MET A 352 3.92 3.50 -11.75
CA MET A 352 3.82 2.61 -12.91
C MET A 352 2.70 1.59 -12.68
N PHE A 353 1.80 1.50 -13.62
CA PHE A 353 0.64 0.62 -13.56
C PHE A 353 0.50 -0.24 -14.81
N TYR A 354 0.65 0.35 -15.98
CA TYR A 354 0.33 -0.32 -17.25
C TYR A 354 1.18 -1.56 -17.50
N THR A 355 2.48 -1.49 -17.23
CA THR A 355 3.39 -2.63 -17.40
C THR A 355 3.07 -3.75 -16.41
N SER A 356 2.83 -3.41 -15.14
CA SER A 356 2.46 -4.43 -14.14
C SER A 356 1.13 -5.09 -14.46
N GLU A 357 0.17 -4.35 -15.01
CA GLU A 357 -1.13 -4.88 -15.43
C GLU A 357 -1.01 -5.76 -16.68
N ALA A 358 -0.25 -5.34 -17.68
CA ALA A 358 0.00 -6.13 -18.88
C ALA A 358 0.64 -7.49 -18.54
N ILE A 359 1.59 -7.51 -17.58
CA ILE A 359 2.25 -8.74 -17.12
C ILE A 359 1.29 -9.60 -16.31
N SER A 360 0.56 -9.03 -15.34
CA SER A 360 -0.33 -9.78 -14.44
C SER A 360 -1.54 -10.36 -15.17
N SER A 361 -1.96 -9.74 -16.27
CA SER A 361 -3.04 -10.22 -17.12
C SER A 361 -2.68 -11.51 -17.89
N ASP A 362 -1.40 -11.76 -18.13
CA ASP A 362 -0.90 -13.02 -18.67
C ASP A 362 -0.64 -14.01 -17.51
N LYS A 363 -1.42 -15.11 -17.48
CA LYS A 363 -1.39 -16.09 -16.39
C LYS A 363 -0.04 -16.81 -16.21
N GLU A 364 0.76 -16.91 -17.27
CA GLU A 364 2.08 -17.52 -17.22
C GLU A 364 3.16 -16.52 -16.83
N LEU A 365 3.18 -15.33 -17.46
CA LEU A 365 4.13 -14.29 -17.13
C LEU A 365 3.96 -13.78 -15.70
N GLY A 366 2.74 -13.46 -15.29
CA GLY A 366 2.44 -12.93 -13.95
C GLY A 366 2.87 -13.82 -12.77
N LYS A 367 3.19 -15.09 -13.02
CA LYS A 367 3.66 -16.04 -12.00
C LYS A 367 5.12 -16.46 -12.15
N SER A 368 5.80 -16.00 -13.19
CA SER A 368 7.10 -16.56 -13.58
C SER A 368 8.18 -15.53 -13.87
N ILE A 369 7.85 -14.24 -13.84
CA ILE A 369 8.80 -13.14 -13.99
C ILE A 369 8.77 -12.25 -12.75
N ALA A 370 9.84 -11.50 -12.52
CA ALA A 370 9.84 -10.40 -11.56
C ALA A 370 9.94 -9.08 -12.31
N LEU A 371 9.22 -8.06 -11.83
CA LEU A 371 9.29 -6.69 -12.32
C LEU A 371 10.00 -5.83 -11.26
N ILE A 372 11.14 -5.24 -11.62
CA ILE A 372 12.06 -4.56 -10.68
C ILE A 372 12.31 -3.13 -11.17
N THR A 373 12.25 -2.15 -10.26
CA THR A 373 12.43 -0.73 -10.62
C THR A 373 13.04 0.10 -9.47
N ASP A 374 13.74 1.16 -9.83
CA ASP A 374 14.08 2.25 -8.91
C ASP A 374 12.95 3.26 -8.69
N GLY A 375 11.89 3.17 -9.52
CA GLY A 375 10.62 3.86 -9.34
C GLY A 375 9.67 3.16 -8.37
N ARG A 376 8.36 3.34 -8.55
CA ARG A 376 7.32 2.70 -7.76
C ARG A 376 6.17 2.20 -8.61
N PHE A 377 5.40 1.28 -8.06
CA PHE A 377 4.22 0.73 -8.71
C PHE A 377 2.93 1.21 -8.04
N SER A 378 1.83 1.13 -8.76
CA SER A 378 0.50 1.37 -8.23
C SER A 378 0.19 0.39 -7.07
N GLY A 379 -0.58 0.84 -6.09
CA GLY A 379 -1.07 -0.01 -5.01
C GLY A 379 -1.97 -1.15 -5.46
N ALA A 380 -2.43 -1.15 -6.72
CA ALA A 380 -3.20 -2.22 -7.35
C ALA A 380 -2.31 -3.33 -7.96
N SER A 381 -1.01 -3.10 -8.14
CA SER A 381 -0.09 -4.05 -8.77
C SER A 381 -0.04 -5.38 -8.01
N THR A 382 -0.05 -6.47 -8.76
CA THR A 382 0.03 -7.85 -8.25
C THR A 382 1.19 -8.59 -8.92
N GLY A 383 1.66 -9.67 -8.27
CA GLY A 383 2.79 -10.48 -8.77
C GLY A 383 4.11 -10.15 -8.07
N PRO A 384 5.23 -10.70 -8.57
CA PRO A 384 6.57 -10.44 -8.03
C PRO A 384 7.09 -9.06 -8.45
N VAL A 385 6.53 -8.02 -7.85
CA VAL A 385 6.79 -6.62 -8.16
C VAL A 385 7.65 -6.01 -7.07
N ILE A 386 8.87 -5.57 -7.42
CA ILE A 386 9.88 -5.02 -6.51
C ILE A 386 10.16 -3.58 -6.93
N GLY A 387 9.80 -2.63 -6.09
CA GLY A 387 10.03 -1.21 -6.33
C GLY A 387 11.03 -0.60 -5.37
N HIS A 388 11.24 0.71 -5.52
CA HIS A 388 12.08 1.52 -4.63
C HIS A 388 13.53 1.01 -4.54
N CYS A 389 14.09 0.40 -5.61
CA CYS A 389 15.50 -0.02 -5.60
C CYS A 389 16.41 1.19 -5.39
N SER A 390 17.16 1.17 -4.31
CA SER A 390 18.00 2.30 -3.89
C SER A 390 19.46 1.85 -3.70
N PRO A 391 20.41 2.69 -4.16
CA PRO A 391 20.27 3.98 -4.87
C PRO A 391 19.65 3.84 -6.25
N GLU A 392 18.94 4.90 -6.74
CA GLU A 392 18.34 4.92 -8.06
C GLU A 392 19.39 4.96 -9.19
N ALA A 393 18.98 4.62 -10.42
CA ALA A 393 19.87 4.55 -11.58
C ALA A 393 20.57 5.89 -11.88
N VAL A 394 19.85 7.02 -11.78
CA VAL A 394 20.40 8.37 -12.00
C VAL A 394 21.50 8.72 -11.01
N ASP A 395 21.45 8.20 -9.79
CA ASP A 395 22.49 8.36 -8.78
C ASP A 395 23.64 7.34 -8.93
N GLY A 396 23.66 6.57 -10.02
CA GLY A 396 24.65 5.54 -10.29
C GLY A 396 24.45 4.28 -9.41
N GLY A 397 23.24 4.04 -8.94
CA GLY A 397 22.87 2.82 -8.21
C GLY A 397 23.15 1.56 -9.05
N PRO A 398 23.34 0.40 -8.40
CA PRO A 398 23.67 -0.84 -9.11
C PRO A 398 22.62 -1.26 -10.16
N ILE A 399 21.37 -0.84 -10.01
CA ILE A 399 20.30 -1.10 -10.98
C ILE A 399 20.65 -0.56 -12.38
N ALA A 400 21.39 0.57 -12.48
CA ALA A 400 21.86 1.14 -13.73
C ALA A 400 22.88 0.22 -14.44
N LEU A 401 23.56 -0.64 -13.69
CA LEU A 401 24.65 -1.49 -14.19
C LEU A 401 24.20 -2.87 -14.64
N VAL A 402 22.90 -3.19 -14.47
CA VAL A 402 22.33 -4.46 -14.91
C VAL A 402 22.32 -4.55 -16.42
N GLU A 403 22.83 -5.64 -16.97
CA GLU A 403 22.84 -5.94 -18.39
C GLU A 403 21.99 -7.16 -18.73
N GLU A 404 21.61 -7.26 -20.00
CA GLU A 404 20.83 -8.38 -20.55
C GLU A 404 21.49 -9.73 -20.21
N GLY A 405 20.74 -10.62 -19.59
CA GLY A 405 21.18 -11.97 -19.27
C GLY A 405 21.92 -12.12 -17.93
N ASP A 406 22.14 -11.06 -17.15
CA ASP A 406 22.65 -11.16 -15.79
C ASP A 406 21.71 -12.04 -14.94
N LEU A 407 22.26 -12.82 -14.00
CA LEU A 407 21.47 -13.67 -13.12
C LEU A 407 21.10 -12.91 -11.84
N ILE A 408 19.81 -12.81 -11.58
CA ILE A 408 19.24 -12.07 -10.45
C ILE A 408 18.65 -13.07 -9.46
N GLU A 409 19.14 -13.03 -8.22
CA GLU A 409 18.58 -13.75 -7.09
C GLU A 409 17.60 -12.88 -6.32
N ILE A 410 16.40 -13.42 -6.10
CA ILE A 410 15.39 -12.86 -5.20
C ILE A 410 15.17 -13.89 -4.09
N ASP A 411 15.32 -13.47 -2.83
CA ASP A 411 14.93 -14.29 -1.69
C ASP A 411 14.15 -13.43 -0.68
N VAL A 412 12.84 -13.56 -0.73
CA VAL A 412 11.93 -12.76 0.11
C VAL A 412 12.08 -13.08 1.59
N LYS A 413 12.32 -14.35 1.94
CA LYS A 413 12.45 -14.79 3.34
C LYS A 413 13.75 -14.29 3.96
N GLU A 414 14.85 -14.43 3.21
CA GLU A 414 16.18 -13.96 3.63
C GLU A 414 16.41 -12.48 3.35
N ARG A 415 15.40 -11.78 2.77
CA ARG A 415 15.48 -10.34 2.42
C ARG A 415 16.65 -10.04 1.48
N LYS A 416 16.85 -10.87 0.43
CA LYS A 416 17.96 -10.69 -0.51
C LYS A 416 17.50 -10.30 -1.90
N LEU A 417 18.28 -9.40 -2.51
CA LEU A 417 18.17 -9.02 -3.92
C LEU A 417 19.57 -8.81 -4.48
N ASN A 418 20.07 -9.79 -5.27
CA ASN A 418 21.45 -9.82 -5.71
C ASN A 418 21.58 -10.09 -7.21
N ILE A 419 22.63 -9.54 -7.79
CA ILE A 419 23.24 -10.03 -9.02
C ILE A 419 24.18 -11.16 -8.58
N ILE A 420 23.96 -12.39 -9.09
CA ILE A 420 24.73 -13.61 -8.74
C ILE A 420 25.40 -14.26 -9.93
N GLY A 421 25.31 -13.63 -11.11
CA GLY A 421 25.96 -14.10 -12.32
C GLY A 421 25.90 -13.07 -13.41
N ILE A 422 26.75 -13.23 -14.43
CA ILE A 422 26.93 -12.32 -15.56
C ILE A 422 26.73 -13.14 -16.85
N ALA A 423 25.95 -12.56 -17.79
CA ALA A 423 25.66 -13.20 -19.07
C ALA A 423 25.20 -14.67 -18.98
N GLY A 424 24.39 -15.00 -17.97
CA GLY A 424 23.85 -16.34 -17.73
C GLY A 424 24.77 -17.30 -16.96
N GLU A 425 25.97 -16.87 -16.57
CA GLU A 425 26.92 -17.68 -15.81
C GLU A 425 27.03 -17.21 -14.36
N ARG A 426 26.90 -18.12 -13.38
CA ARG A 426 27.16 -17.79 -11.97
C ARG A 426 28.63 -17.40 -11.78
N LYS A 427 28.85 -16.39 -10.94
CA LYS A 427 30.16 -15.84 -10.58
C LYS A 427 30.28 -15.71 -9.07
N SER A 428 31.52 -15.62 -8.57
CA SER A 428 31.77 -15.22 -7.18
C SER A 428 31.37 -13.75 -6.95
N MET A 429 31.11 -13.39 -5.70
CA MET A 429 30.75 -12.00 -5.38
C MET A 429 31.90 -11.04 -5.71
N GLU A 430 33.15 -11.46 -5.51
CA GLU A 430 34.35 -10.65 -5.85
C GLU A 430 34.44 -10.41 -7.36
N GLU A 431 34.13 -11.40 -8.21
CA GLU A 431 34.11 -11.24 -9.67
C GLU A 431 32.97 -10.31 -10.08
N ILE A 432 31.79 -10.42 -9.49
CA ILE A 432 30.65 -9.55 -9.76
C ILE A 432 30.98 -8.10 -9.39
N ASP A 433 31.52 -7.87 -8.20
CA ASP A 433 31.92 -6.53 -7.74
C ASP A 433 32.96 -5.89 -8.67
N ALA A 434 33.91 -6.66 -9.17
CA ALA A 434 34.90 -6.19 -10.13
C ALA A 434 34.25 -5.78 -11.47
N ILE A 435 33.34 -6.60 -11.98
CA ILE A 435 32.61 -6.34 -13.24
C ILE A 435 31.69 -5.11 -13.08
N LEU A 436 30.93 -5.01 -11.99
CA LEU A 436 30.07 -3.85 -11.74
C LEU A 436 30.88 -2.56 -11.61
N LYS A 437 32.09 -2.64 -11.02
CA LYS A 437 33.00 -1.50 -10.95
C LYS A 437 33.51 -1.09 -12.34
N GLU A 438 33.77 -2.04 -13.22
CA GLU A 438 34.15 -1.78 -14.62
C GLU A 438 32.99 -1.14 -15.40
N ARG A 439 31.77 -1.71 -15.31
CA ARG A 439 30.56 -1.15 -15.94
C ARG A 439 30.26 0.29 -15.51
N ARG A 440 30.62 0.64 -14.28
CA ARG A 440 30.44 2.01 -13.73
C ARG A 440 31.42 3.03 -14.34
N GLN A 441 32.49 2.58 -14.95
CA GLN A 441 33.51 3.46 -15.56
C GLN A 441 33.22 3.75 -17.05
N ASN A 442 32.39 2.95 -17.67
CA ASN A 442 31.97 3.06 -19.05
C ASN A 442 30.61 3.80 -19.17
#